data_80c811aa10136e24d4d963d249211cc3
#
_entry.id   80c811aa10136e24d4d963d249211cc3
#
_cell.length_a   1.000
_cell.length_b   1.000
_cell.length_c   1.000
_cell.angle_alpha   90.00
_cell.angle_beta   90.00
_cell.angle_gamma   90.00
#
_symmetry.space_group_name_H-M   'P 1'
#
loop_
_entity.id
_entity.type
_entity.pdbx_description
1 polymer ?
#
loop_
_entity_poly.entity_id
_entity_poly.type
_entity_poly.pdbx_seq_one_letter_code
_entity_poly.pdbx_strand_id
1 'polypeptide(L)'
;MSFNTFGHLFRVTTWGESHGPALGATVDGCPPGVRVDEGMIQQWLDKRKPGQNKYTTQRREADAVKILSGVFEGKTTGTPIQLMIENTDQRSKDYGDIVEKFRPGHADISYWQKYGIRDYRGGGRSSARETASRVAASGVARAALAHLAPKVEIKGYMTRMGAHEIDRANFDWDQIDQNPFWVPDAEAAQTWADYLDGLRKSGSSVGAVIEVVARNVPAGLGAPIYGKLDTDLAAAMMSINAVKGVEIGEGMSAAMLTGELNADEIFMGPDGPKYSSNHAGGILGGISTGQDVVVRFAVKPTSSILQPRQTITKAGEPAEIITKGRHDPCVGIRAVPVGEAMMACVILDHLLLDRGQTGGVRGPIG
;
A
#
# COMPACT_ATOMS: atom_id res chain seq x y z
N MET A 1 21.09 -3.84 -12.86
CA MET A 1 20.61 -3.12 -11.66
C MET A 1 19.32 -3.74 -11.17
N SER A 2 19.16 -3.84 -9.87
CA SER A 2 17.90 -4.28 -9.24
C SER A 2 17.18 -3.08 -8.62
N PHE A 3 15.83 -3.13 -8.63
CA PHE A 3 14.98 -2.05 -8.13
C PHE A 3 14.30 -2.48 -6.82
N ASN A 4 15.09 -2.69 -5.76
CA ASN A 4 14.59 -3.05 -4.43
C ASN A 4 14.58 -1.88 -3.43
N THR A 5 14.99 -0.70 -3.91
CA THR A 5 15.00 0.56 -3.14
C THR A 5 13.97 1.52 -3.73
N PHE A 6 13.19 2.11 -2.86
CA PHE A 6 12.15 3.11 -3.14
C PHE A 6 12.50 4.41 -2.41
N GLY A 7 12.07 5.57 -2.97
CA GLY A 7 12.28 6.91 -2.41
C GLY A 7 13.58 7.58 -2.85
N HIS A 8 13.66 8.89 -2.67
CA HIS A 8 14.79 9.74 -3.09
C HIS A 8 15.71 10.08 -1.91
N LEU A 9 15.18 10.76 -0.88
CA LEU A 9 15.89 11.07 0.38
C LEU A 9 15.49 10.08 1.47
N PHE A 10 14.18 9.87 1.68
CA PHE A 10 13.70 8.80 2.55
C PHE A 10 13.65 7.50 1.76
N ARG A 11 14.71 6.74 1.81
CA ARG A 11 14.89 5.53 1.01
C ARG A 11 14.57 4.27 1.80
N VAL A 12 13.83 3.38 1.18
CA VAL A 12 13.45 2.09 1.75
C VAL A 12 13.90 0.97 0.85
N THR A 13 14.81 0.14 1.32
CA THR A 13 15.22 -1.10 0.64
C THR A 13 14.58 -2.28 1.34
N THR A 14 13.69 -3.02 0.66
CA THR A 14 13.06 -4.22 1.21
C THR A 14 13.79 -5.49 0.79
N TRP A 15 13.84 -6.48 1.67
CA TRP A 15 14.55 -7.74 1.46
C TRP A 15 13.80 -8.92 2.10
N GLY A 16 14.21 -10.14 1.77
CA GLY A 16 13.66 -11.39 2.29
C GLY A 16 12.48 -11.94 1.47
N GLU A 17 12.30 -13.25 1.53
CA GLU A 17 11.26 -14.03 0.84
C GLU A 17 10.20 -14.49 1.82
N SER A 18 8.98 -14.78 1.30
CA SER A 18 7.83 -15.16 2.13
C SER A 18 8.02 -16.44 2.94
N HIS A 19 8.92 -17.34 2.51
CA HIS A 19 9.27 -18.59 3.16
C HIS A 19 10.78 -18.69 3.47
N GLY A 20 11.50 -17.55 3.42
CA GLY A 20 12.84 -17.42 3.97
C GLY A 20 12.81 -17.28 5.49
N PRO A 21 13.97 -17.21 6.16
CA PRO A 21 14.04 -17.12 7.63
C PRO A 21 13.43 -15.82 8.16
N ALA A 22 13.57 -14.73 7.43
CA ALA A 22 13.07 -13.42 7.80
C ALA A 22 12.84 -12.56 6.55
N LEU A 23 12.14 -11.45 6.75
CA LEU A 23 12.04 -10.34 5.81
C LEU A 23 12.21 -9.03 6.58
N GLY A 24 12.48 -7.95 5.87
CA GLY A 24 12.64 -6.67 6.53
C GLY A 24 12.87 -5.52 5.56
N ALA A 25 13.23 -4.39 6.14
CA ALA A 25 13.57 -3.19 5.41
C ALA A 25 14.79 -2.49 6.03
N THR A 26 15.59 -1.90 5.16
CA THR A 26 16.58 -0.89 5.56
C THR A 26 16.02 0.48 5.17
N VAL A 27 15.85 1.34 6.16
CA VAL A 27 15.40 2.73 5.98
C VAL A 27 16.60 3.64 6.10
N ASP A 28 16.86 4.44 5.07
CA ASP A 28 17.93 5.44 5.05
C ASP A 28 17.36 6.82 4.80
N GLY A 29 17.98 7.88 5.34
CA GLY A 29 17.55 9.26 5.19
C GLY A 29 16.45 9.72 6.18
N CYS A 30 16.14 8.92 7.20
CA CYS A 30 15.32 9.43 8.31
C CYS A 30 16.11 10.48 9.10
N PRO A 31 15.56 11.68 9.36
CA PRO A 31 16.22 12.71 10.16
C PRO A 31 16.59 12.20 11.56
N PRO A 32 17.69 12.67 12.15
CA PRO A 32 18.07 12.31 13.53
C PRO A 32 17.11 12.94 14.55
N GLY A 33 17.05 12.32 15.75
CA GLY A 33 16.26 12.84 16.88
C GLY A 33 14.77 12.53 16.85
N VAL A 34 14.28 11.84 15.83
CA VAL A 34 12.88 11.36 15.75
C VAL A 34 12.68 10.23 16.75
N ARG A 35 11.67 10.33 17.61
CA ARG A 35 11.31 9.26 18.54
C ARG A 35 10.69 8.09 17.79
N VAL A 36 11.26 6.90 17.97
CA VAL A 36 10.75 5.66 17.38
C VAL A 36 11.15 4.46 18.23
N ASP A 37 10.22 3.52 18.37
CA ASP A 37 10.43 2.21 19.00
C ASP A 37 9.65 1.13 18.26
N GLU A 38 9.87 -0.14 18.61
CA GLU A 38 9.17 -1.27 17.99
C GLU A 38 7.65 -1.20 18.20
N GLY A 39 7.17 -0.72 19.35
CA GLY A 39 5.74 -0.60 19.63
C GLY A 39 5.04 0.40 18.71
N MET A 40 5.71 1.52 18.41
CA MET A 40 5.23 2.53 17.47
C MET A 40 5.13 1.99 16.03
N ILE A 41 5.98 1.05 15.66
CA ILE A 41 5.93 0.39 14.34
C ILE A 41 4.91 -0.75 14.35
N GLN A 42 4.87 -1.53 15.43
CA GLN A 42 4.04 -2.73 15.56
C GLN A 42 2.55 -2.46 15.39
N GLN A 43 2.03 -1.34 15.88
CA GLN A 43 0.62 -0.96 15.74
C GLN A 43 0.16 -0.93 14.26
N TRP A 44 1.05 -0.55 13.33
CA TRP A 44 0.76 -0.53 11.89
C TRP A 44 0.85 -1.92 11.27
N LEU A 45 1.82 -2.71 11.71
CA LEU A 45 1.93 -4.11 11.33
C LEU A 45 0.73 -4.92 11.80
N ASP A 46 0.21 -4.62 12.98
CA ASP A 46 -0.98 -5.26 13.54
C ASP A 46 -2.22 -5.02 12.68
N LYS A 47 -2.37 -3.85 12.06
CA LYS A 47 -3.43 -3.58 11.09
C LYS A 47 -3.30 -4.42 9.80
N ARG A 48 -2.06 -4.73 9.37
CA ARG A 48 -1.79 -5.47 8.13
C ARG A 48 -1.71 -6.98 8.31
N LYS A 49 -1.31 -7.49 9.47
CA LYS A 49 -1.00 -8.91 9.69
C LYS A 49 -2.13 -9.83 9.26
N PRO A 50 -1.82 -11.09 8.85
CA PRO A 50 -2.84 -12.08 8.50
C PRO A 50 -3.57 -12.60 9.76
N GLY A 51 -4.74 -13.24 9.54
CA GLY A 51 -5.45 -13.95 10.62
C GLY A 51 -6.24 -13.08 11.59
N GLN A 52 -6.52 -11.82 11.24
CA GLN A 52 -7.29 -10.89 12.09
C GLN A 52 -8.79 -11.23 12.18
N ASN A 53 -9.34 -11.79 11.10
CA ASN A 53 -10.76 -12.13 11.02
C ASN A 53 -10.98 -13.31 10.05
N LYS A 54 -12.22 -13.79 9.95
CA LYS A 54 -12.59 -14.92 9.09
C LYS A 54 -12.46 -14.64 7.59
N TYR A 55 -12.31 -13.39 7.17
CA TYR A 55 -12.23 -12.96 5.77
C TYR A 55 -10.81 -12.79 5.26
N THR A 56 -9.81 -12.92 6.12
CA THR A 56 -8.40 -12.92 5.74
C THR A 56 -7.82 -14.33 5.82
N THR A 57 -6.61 -14.52 5.27
CA THR A 57 -5.92 -15.81 5.33
C THR A 57 -5.78 -16.31 6.76
N GLN A 58 -5.90 -17.63 6.95
CA GLN A 58 -5.72 -18.29 8.25
C GLN A 58 -4.25 -18.45 8.68
N ARG A 59 -3.30 -17.93 7.92
CA ARG A 59 -1.90 -17.86 8.31
C ARG A 59 -1.78 -17.00 9.57
N ARG A 60 -0.99 -17.44 10.53
CA ARG A 60 -0.77 -16.71 11.79
C ARG A 60 0.67 -16.28 11.87
N GLU A 61 0.91 -15.00 11.68
CA GLU A 61 2.21 -14.35 11.83
C GLU A 61 2.06 -13.21 12.82
N ALA A 62 2.90 -13.17 13.82
CA ALA A 62 2.91 -12.05 14.78
C ALA A 62 3.38 -10.76 14.11
N ASP A 63 4.14 -10.88 13.02
CA ASP A 63 4.83 -9.77 12.34
C ASP A 63 5.63 -8.91 13.33
N ALA A 64 6.21 -9.56 14.38
CA ALA A 64 6.96 -8.87 15.42
C ALA A 64 8.21 -8.23 14.81
N VAL A 65 8.23 -6.90 14.83
CA VAL A 65 9.36 -6.14 14.30
C VAL A 65 10.46 -6.00 15.33
N LYS A 66 11.71 -6.07 14.86
CA LYS A 66 12.91 -5.76 15.64
C LYS A 66 13.68 -4.63 14.95
N ILE A 67 14.11 -3.64 15.72
CA ILE A 67 15.01 -2.57 15.26
C ILE A 67 16.42 -3.02 15.57
N LEU A 68 17.27 -3.19 14.55
CA LEU A 68 18.63 -3.72 14.71
C LEU A 68 19.71 -2.64 14.64
N SER A 69 19.39 -1.45 14.12
CA SER A 69 20.34 -0.32 14.00
C SER A 69 19.61 1.01 13.80
N GLY A 70 20.36 2.12 13.86
CA GLY A 70 19.87 3.46 13.50
C GLY A 70 19.03 4.14 14.59
N VAL A 71 18.87 3.53 15.76
CA VAL A 71 18.15 4.08 16.91
C VAL A 71 19.00 3.95 18.17
N PHE A 72 19.09 5.02 18.93
CA PHE A 72 19.77 5.08 20.22
C PHE A 72 18.89 5.81 21.23
N GLU A 73 18.66 5.22 22.39
CA GLU A 73 17.77 5.75 23.46
C GLU A 73 16.38 6.17 22.94
N GLY A 74 15.79 5.36 22.04
CA GLY A 74 14.47 5.60 21.46
C GLY A 74 14.40 6.73 20.45
N LYS A 75 15.54 7.22 19.92
CA LYS A 75 15.62 8.26 18.90
C LYS A 75 16.47 7.82 17.72
N THR A 76 16.07 8.23 16.53
CA THR A 76 16.84 8.02 15.30
C THR A 76 18.18 8.74 15.37
N THR A 77 19.23 8.11 14.81
CA THR A 77 20.61 8.64 14.80
C THR A 77 20.98 9.37 13.50
N GLY A 78 20.11 9.30 12.47
CA GLY A 78 20.44 9.76 11.12
C GLY A 78 21.23 8.75 10.29
N THR A 79 21.49 7.56 10.84
CA THR A 79 22.13 6.44 10.13
C THR A 79 21.08 5.41 9.71
N PRO A 80 21.41 4.43 8.83
CA PRO A 80 20.43 3.44 8.36
C PRO A 80 19.76 2.67 9.49
N ILE A 81 18.41 2.64 9.46
CA ILE A 81 17.56 1.91 10.39
C ILE A 81 17.26 0.54 9.77
N GLN A 82 17.72 -0.52 10.42
CA GLN A 82 17.44 -1.89 9.99
C GLN A 82 16.25 -2.45 10.75
N LEU A 83 15.22 -2.86 10.01
CA LEU A 83 14.00 -3.49 10.52
C LEU A 83 13.97 -4.95 10.08
N MET A 84 13.68 -5.86 11.00
CA MET A 84 13.59 -7.29 10.73
C MET A 84 12.29 -7.88 11.30
N ILE A 85 11.67 -8.79 10.54
CA ILE A 85 10.49 -9.56 10.92
C ILE A 85 10.78 -11.03 10.62
N GLU A 86 10.77 -11.88 11.63
CA GLU A 86 10.96 -13.32 11.46
C GLU A 86 9.72 -13.99 10.84
N ASN A 87 9.93 -14.99 9.99
CA ASN A 87 8.87 -15.83 9.46
C ASN A 87 8.67 -17.04 10.37
N THR A 88 7.53 -17.15 11.04
CA THR A 88 7.27 -18.18 12.05
C THR A 88 6.27 -19.25 11.61
N ASP A 89 5.33 -18.95 10.68
CA ASP A 89 4.31 -19.88 10.18
C ASP A 89 4.48 -20.19 8.69
N GLN A 90 5.66 -20.72 8.31
CA GLN A 90 5.93 -21.19 6.96
C GLN A 90 5.63 -22.69 6.83
N ARG A 91 4.83 -23.06 5.80
CA ARG A 91 4.46 -24.45 5.50
C ARG A 91 4.86 -24.81 4.07
N SER A 92 6.11 -25.16 3.85
CA SER A 92 6.67 -25.48 2.53
C SER A 92 5.98 -26.65 1.83
N LYS A 93 5.38 -27.59 2.60
CA LYS A 93 4.68 -28.77 2.08
C LYS A 93 3.42 -28.44 1.26
N ASP A 94 2.84 -27.25 1.44
CA ASP A 94 1.61 -26.82 0.75
C ASP A 94 1.84 -26.48 -0.75
N TYR A 95 3.09 -26.51 -1.23
CA TYR A 95 3.47 -26.01 -2.56
C TYR A 95 4.01 -27.09 -3.52
N GLY A 96 3.85 -28.39 -3.21
CA GLY A 96 4.38 -29.50 -4.03
C GLY A 96 3.94 -29.44 -5.50
N ASP A 97 2.66 -29.20 -5.77
CA ASP A 97 2.12 -29.14 -7.14
C ASP A 97 2.60 -27.92 -7.93
N ILE A 98 3.10 -26.88 -7.25
CA ILE A 98 3.53 -25.62 -7.86
C ILE A 98 5.01 -25.69 -8.30
N VAL A 99 5.77 -26.70 -7.87
CA VAL A 99 7.20 -26.83 -8.22
C VAL A 99 7.40 -26.86 -9.73
N GLU A 100 6.59 -27.67 -10.44
CA GLU A 100 6.72 -27.89 -11.88
C GLU A 100 5.72 -27.10 -12.73
N LYS A 101 4.72 -26.48 -12.12
CA LYS A 101 3.65 -25.76 -12.84
C LYS A 101 3.63 -24.28 -12.48
N PHE A 102 3.03 -23.47 -13.35
CA PHE A 102 2.85 -22.03 -13.11
C PHE A 102 1.40 -21.73 -12.74
N ARG A 103 1.17 -20.91 -11.73
CA ARG A 103 -0.17 -20.44 -11.38
C ARG A 103 -0.63 -19.38 -12.38
N PRO A 104 -1.76 -19.57 -13.08
CA PRO A 104 -2.29 -18.54 -13.97
C PRO A 104 -2.58 -17.23 -13.23
N GLY A 105 -2.17 -16.11 -13.80
CA GLY A 105 -2.34 -14.80 -13.18
C GLY A 105 -1.39 -14.49 -11.99
N HIS A 106 -0.49 -15.42 -11.63
CA HIS A 106 0.59 -15.20 -10.66
C HIS A 106 1.92 -14.87 -11.36
N ALA A 107 2.87 -14.32 -10.61
CA ALA A 107 4.19 -13.95 -11.15
C ALA A 107 5.13 -15.15 -11.39
N ASP A 108 4.69 -16.37 -11.18
CA ASP A 108 5.51 -17.60 -11.28
C ASP A 108 6.26 -17.69 -12.61
N ILE A 109 5.51 -17.55 -13.73
CA ILE A 109 6.07 -17.67 -15.06
C ILE A 109 6.99 -16.51 -15.40
N SER A 110 6.64 -15.27 -15.03
CA SER A 110 7.45 -14.08 -15.32
C SER A 110 8.79 -14.09 -14.58
N TYR A 111 8.82 -14.58 -13.35
CA TYR A 111 10.07 -14.79 -12.60
C TYR A 111 10.92 -15.88 -13.25
N TRP A 112 10.31 -17.01 -13.66
CA TRP A 112 11.00 -18.07 -14.35
C TRP A 112 11.60 -17.60 -15.68
N GLN A 113 10.83 -16.88 -16.49
CA GLN A 113 11.30 -16.37 -17.77
C GLN A 113 12.42 -15.34 -17.62
N LYS A 114 12.34 -14.47 -16.59
CA LYS A 114 13.32 -13.39 -16.39
C LYS A 114 14.61 -13.86 -15.72
N TYR A 115 14.50 -14.71 -14.71
CA TYR A 115 15.64 -15.05 -13.86
C TYR A 115 16.12 -16.50 -14.02
N GLY A 116 15.40 -17.36 -14.74
CA GLY A 116 15.71 -18.79 -14.89
C GLY A 116 15.49 -19.60 -13.60
N ILE A 117 15.14 -18.95 -12.51
CA ILE A 117 14.89 -19.56 -11.20
C ILE A 117 13.75 -18.81 -10.48
N ARG A 118 12.98 -19.53 -9.67
CA ARG A 118 11.99 -18.96 -8.78
C ARG A 118 11.92 -19.72 -7.47
N ASP A 119 11.62 -19.04 -6.37
CA ASP A 119 11.19 -19.69 -5.15
C ASP A 119 9.69 -20.01 -5.27
N TYR A 120 9.37 -21.29 -5.46
CA TYR A 120 7.98 -21.76 -5.56
C TYR A 120 7.24 -21.71 -4.22
N ARG A 121 7.95 -21.65 -3.09
CA ARG A 121 7.38 -21.62 -1.74
C ARG A 121 6.74 -20.26 -1.49
N GLY A 122 5.41 -20.18 -1.68
CA GLY A 122 4.64 -18.96 -1.49
C GLY A 122 4.94 -17.81 -2.48
N GLY A 123 5.81 -18.03 -3.50
CA GLY A 123 6.15 -17.05 -4.52
C GLY A 123 7.29 -16.08 -4.16
N GLY A 124 8.05 -16.35 -3.10
CA GLY A 124 9.25 -15.56 -2.73
C GLY A 124 8.95 -14.06 -2.59
N ARG A 125 9.67 -13.23 -3.35
CA ARG A 125 9.49 -11.76 -3.39
C ARG A 125 8.18 -11.30 -4.05
N SER A 126 7.52 -12.12 -4.88
CA SER A 126 6.23 -11.78 -5.47
C SER A 126 5.04 -11.95 -4.51
N SER A 127 5.28 -12.50 -3.34
CA SER A 127 4.27 -12.71 -2.31
C SER A 127 3.84 -11.40 -1.64
N ALA A 128 2.53 -11.25 -1.34
CA ALA A 128 2.03 -10.14 -0.53
C ALA A 128 2.64 -10.08 0.89
N ARG A 129 3.35 -11.11 1.33
CA ARG A 129 4.12 -11.13 2.58
C ARG A 129 5.17 -10.01 2.63
N GLU A 130 5.78 -9.67 1.48
CA GLU A 130 6.75 -8.59 1.32
C GLU A 130 6.23 -7.25 1.85
N THR A 131 4.92 -7.00 1.74
CA THR A 131 4.32 -5.74 2.19
C THR A 131 4.45 -5.49 3.70
N ALA A 132 4.75 -6.50 4.52
CA ALA A 132 5.09 -6.30 5.93
C ALA A 132 6.34 -5.41 6.10
N SER A 133 7.34 -5.58 5.23
CA SER A 133 8.55 -4.73 5.24
C SER A 133 8.21 -3.27 4.91
N ARG A 134 7.29 -3.02 3.97
CA ARG A 134 6.84 -1.66 3.63
C ARG A 134 6.10 -1.00 4.78
N VAL A 135 5.20 -1.75 5.44
CA VAL A 135 4.46 -1.24 6.60
C VAL A 135 5.39 -0.98 7.77
N ALA A 136 6.38 -1.84 8.01
CA ALA A 136 7.40 -1.59 9.04
C ALA A 136 8.19 -0.30 8.75
N ALA A 137 8.67 -0.11 7.52
CA ALA A 137 9.36 1.11 7.09
C ALA A 137 8.48 2.36 7.25
N SER A 138 7.19 2.24 6.93
CA SER A 138 6.24 3.35 7.10
C SER A 138 6.03 3.74 8.56
N GLY A 139 6.23 2.84 9.52
CA GLY A 139 6.22 3.19 10.94
C GLY A 139 7.29 4.22 11.28
N VAL A 140 8.48 4.12 10.67
CA VAL A 140 9.53 5.14 10.77
C VAL A 140 9.10 6.43 10.05
N ALA A 141 8.52 6.32 8.85
CA ALA A 141 8.04 7.49 8.11
C ALA A 141 6.95 8.25 8.88
N ARG A 142 6.00 7.53 9.47
CA ARG A 142 4.94 8.14 10.30
C ARG A 142 5.49 8.80 11.56
N ALA A 143 6.49 8.21 12.22
CA ALA A 143 7.17 8.84 13.34
C ALA A 143 7.87 10.14 12.93
N ALA A 144 8.54 10.16 11.78
CA ALA A 144 9.15 11.35 11.23
C ALA A 144 8.11 12.42 10.82
N LEU A 145 7.00 12.02 10.19
CA LEU A 145 5.89 12.92 9.86
C LEU A 145 5.28 13.54 11.12
N ALA A 146 5.03 12.76 12.17
CA ALA A 146 4.52 13.26 13.45
C ALA A 146 5.45 14.31 14.08
N HIS A 147 6.76 14.22 13.82
CA HIS A 147 7.74 15.21 14.28
C HIS A 147 7.82 16.45 13.38
N LEU A 148 7.75 16.28 12.06
CA LEU A 148 8.04 17.33 11.08
C LEU A 148 6.79 18.04 10.56
N ALA A 149 5.66 17.35 10.49
CA ALA A 149 4.38 17.81 9.98
C ALA A 149 3.23 17.16 10.79
N PRO A 150 3.08 17.48 12.10
CA PRO A 150 2.24 16.76 13.05
C PRO A 150 0.73 16.79 12.74
N LYS A 151 0.29 17.67 11.83
CA LYS A 151 -1.11 17.75 11.40
C LYS A 151 -1.46 16.77 10.27
N VAL A 152 -0.46 16.17 9.62
CA VAL A 152 -0.69 15.23 8.52
C VAL A 152 -1.34 13.97 9.06
N GLU A 153 -2.51 13.64 8.51
CA GLU A 153 -3.26 12.43 8.80
C GLU A 153 -3.42 11.59 7.53
N ILE A 154 -3.22 10.28 7.64
CA ILE A 154 -3.34 9.37 6.50
C ILE A 154 -4.31 8.26 6.86
N LYS A 155 -5.37 8.12 6.07
CA LYS A 155 -6.40 7.11 6.25
C LYS A 155 -6.75 6.44 4.92
N GLY A 156 -6.74 5.12 4.92
CA GLY A 156 -7.15 4.30 3.79
C GLY A 156 -8.47 3.58 4.07
N TYR A 157 -9.22 3.30 3.01
CA TYR A 157 -10.46 2.55 3.07
C TYR A 157 -10.77 1.88 1.72
N MET A 158 -11.62 0.85 1.78
CA MET A 158 -12.11 0.21 0.56
C MET A 158 -13.36 0.92 0.06
N THR A 159 -13.39 1.20 -1.25
CA THR A 159 -14.55 1.80 -1.93
C THR A 159 -15.33 0.79 -2.75
N ARG A 160 -14.70 -0.36 -3.10
CA ARG A 160 -15.34 -1.39 -3.93
C ARG A 160 -14.79 -2.76 -3.61
N MET A 161 -15.68 -3.76 -3.60
CA MET A 161 -15.31 -5.19 -3.57
C MET A 161 -16.03 -5.91 -4.72
N GLY A 162 -15.28 -6.30 -5.75
CA GLY A 162 -15.86 -6.87 -6.97
C GLY A 162 -16.81 -5.91 -7.67
N ALA A 163 -18.06 -6.31 -7.80
CA ALA A 163 -19.12 -5.49 -8.41
C ALA A 163 -19.82 -4.55 -7.41
N HIS A 164 -19.56 -4.72 -6.10
CA HIS A 164 -20.23 -3.95 -5.05
C HIS A 164 -19.41 -2.72 -4.66
N GLU A 165 -20.01 -1.56 -4.77
CA GLU A 165 -19.42 -0.27 -4.44
C GLU A 165 -20.12 0.32 -3.19
N ILE A 166 -19.43 1.19 -2.45
CA ILE A 166 -20.04 1.95 -1.36
C ILE A 166 -21.02 2.98 -1.91
N ASP A 167 -22.02 3.34 -1.13
CA ASP A 167 -22.75 4.59 -1.35
C ASP A 167 -21.99 5.74 -0.66
N ARG A 168 -21.52 6.70 -1.45
CA ARG A 168 -20.84 7.89 -0.95
C ARG A 168 -21.73 8.76 -0.05
N ALA A 169 -23.04 8.65 -0.14
CA ALA A 169 -23.97 9.34 0.74
C ALA A 169 -23.97 8.78 2.17
N ASN A 170 -23.58 7.50 2.33
CA ASN A 170 -23.48 6.80 3.63
C ASN A 170 -22.07 6.84 4.20
N PHE A 171 -21.18 7.68 3.66
CA PHE A 171 -19.77 7.73 4.06
C PHE A 171 -19.60 8.26 5.49
N ASP A 172 -19.00 7.44 6.36
CA ASP A 172 -18.66 7.79 7.74
C ASP A 172 -17.23 7.35 8.06
N TRP A 173 -16.36 8.32 8.39
CA TRP A 173 -14.96 8.08 8.75
C TRP A 173 -14.80 7.16 9.97
N ASP A 174 -15.74 7.22 10.92
CA ASP A 174 -15.66 6.44 12.15
C ASP A 174 -15.98 4.95 11.91
N GLN A 175 -16.70 4.62 10.83
CA GLN A 175 -17.02 3.25 10.45
C GLN A 175 -15.81 2.46 9.93
N ILE A 176 -14.78 3.12 9.40
CA ILE A 176 -13.64 2.47 8.73
C ILE A 176 -12.96 1.46 9.65
N ASP A 177 -12.69 1.81 10.89
CA ASP A 177 -12.01 0.93 11.86
C ASP A 177 -12.97 -0.03 12.60
N GLN A 178 -14.29 0.08 12.38
CA GLN A 178 -15.32 -0.70 13.11
C GLN A 178 -15.70 -2.00 12.39
N ASN A 179 -15.20 -2.25 11.20
CA ASN A 179 -15.54 -3.44 10.42
C ASN A 179 -14.28 -4.09 9.81
N PRO A 180 -14.36 -5.39 9.44
CA PRO A 180 -13.19 -6.13 8.96
C PRO A 180 -12.73 -5.76 7.53
N PHE A 181 -13.46 -4.86 6.85
CA PHE A 181 -13.21 -4.50 5.44
C PHE A 181 -12.63 -3.11 5.29
N TRP A 182 -12.47 -2.34 6.37
CA TRP A 182 -12.08 -0.93 6.32
C TRP A 182 -13.02 -0.12 5.43
N VAL A 183 -14.30 -0.41 5.45
CA VAL A 183 -15.30 0.28 4.63
C VAL A 183 -16.01 1.37 5.43
N PRO A 184 -16.15 2.59 4.85
CA PRO A 184 -16.80 3.73 5.52
C PRO A 184 -18.35 3.67 5.50
N ASP A 185 -18.93 2.62 4.93
CA ASP A 185 -20.36 2.42 4.74
C ASP A 185 -20.78 1.12 5.46
N ALA A 186 -21.60 1.25 6.52
CA ALA A 186 -21.99 0.11 7.33
C ALA A 186 -22.90 -0.89 6.57
N GLU A 187 -23.72 -0.41 5.63
CA GLU A 187 -24.58 -1.28 4.79
C GLU A 187 -23.74 -2.07 3.79
N ALA A 188 -22.74 -1.41 3.19
CA ALA A 188 -21.78 -2.07 2.31
C ALA A 188 -21.00 -3.14 3.08
N ALA A 189 -20.64 -2.92 4.35
CA ALA A 189 -19.90 -3.91 5.16
C ALA A 189 -20.68 -5.24 5.27
N GLN A 190 -22.01 -5.19 5.48
CA GLN A 190 -22.84 -6.39 5.57
C GLN A 190 -22.96 -7.09 4.19
N THR A 191 -23.23 -6.33 3.15
CA THR A 191 -23.31 -6.85 1.77
C THR A 191 -22.03 -7.55 1.35
N TRP A 192 -20.87 -6.96 1.67
CA TRP A 192 -19.57 -7.52 1.35
C TRP A 192 -19.25 -8.78 2.15
N ALA A 193 -19.71 -8.86 3.40
CA ALA A 193 -19.60 -10.05 4.22
C ALA A 193 -20.26 -11.26 3.57
N ASP A 194 -21.51 -11.10 3.15
CA ASP A 194 -22.31 -12.15 2.52
C ASP A 194 -21.74 -12.55 1.14
N TYR A 195 -21.33 -11.57 0.35
CA TYR A 195 -20.69 -11.79 -0.94
C TYR A 195 -19.38 -12.59 -0.81
N LEU A 196 -18.53 -12.21 0.14
CA LEU A 196 -17.24 -12.87 0.34
C LEU A 196 -17.38 -14.28 0.92
N ASP A 197 -18.38 -14.52 1.79
CA ASP A 197 -18.72 -15.87 2.27
C ASP A 197 -19.19 -16.79 1.13
N GLY A 198 -19.95 -16.26 0.16
CA GLY A 198 -20.31 -16.97 -1.08
C GLY A 198 -19.09 -17.36 -1.92
N LEU A 199 -18.16 -16.42 -2.13
CA LEU A 199 -16.93 -16.67 -2.88
C LEU A 199 -16.02 -17.70 -2.19
N ARG A 200 -15.93 -17.65 -0.86
CA ARG A 200 -15.17 -18.65 -0.10
C ARG A 200 -15.74 -20.06 -0.27
N LYS A 201 -17.06 -20.21 -0.25
CA LYS A 201 -17.72 -21.51 -0.47
C LYS A 201 -17.50 -22.04 -1.89
N SER A 202 -17.46 -21.17 -2.89
CA SER A 202 -17.15 -21.56 -4.28
C SER A 202 -15.65 -21.74 -4.57
N GLY A 203 -14.77 -21.49 -3.60
CA GLY A 203 -13.31 -21.57 -3.77
C GLY A 203 -12.73 -20.52 -4.70
N SER A 204 -13.39 -19.34 -4.83
CA SER A 204 -13.00 -18.23 -5.68
C SER A 204 -12.43 -17.06 -4.87
N SER A 205 -12.07 -15.99 -5.57
CA SER A 205 -11.52 -14.74 -5.01
C SER A 205 -12.07 -13.53 -5.73
N VAL A 206 -11.89 -12.36 -5.14
CA VAL A 206 -12.36 -11.08 -5.69
C VAL A 206 -11.32 -10.00 -5.52
N GLY A 207 -11.36 -9.01 -6.44
CA GLY A 207 -10.57 -7.78 -6.37
C GLY A 207 -11.26 -6.69 -5.56
N ALA A 208 -10.55 -5.58 -5.39
CA ALA A 208 -11.02 -4.44 -4.63
C ALA A 208 -10.49 -3.12 -5.19
N VAL A 209 -11.15 -2.02 -4.86
CA VAL A 209 -10.61 -0.66 -5.02
C VAL A 209 -10.44 -0.06 -3.65
N ILE A 210 -9.26 0.49 -3.42
CA ILE A 210 -8.86 1.16 -2.19
C ILE A 210 -8.65 2.65 -2.49
N GLU A 211 -9.11 3.51 -1.60
CA GLU A 211 -8.83 4.93 -1.60
C GLU A 211 -8.01 5.28 -0.36
N VAL A 212 -6.96 6.09 -0.53
CA VAL A 212 -6.12 6.59 0.55
C VAL A 212 -6.13 8.10 0.48
N VAL A 213 -6.46 8.73 1.60
CA VAL A 213 -6.53 10.18 1.75
C VAL A 213 -5.48 10.62 2.76
N ALA A 214 -4.67 11.61 2.37
CA ALA A 214 -3.79 12.31 3.28
C ALA A 214 -4.29 13.75 3.48
N ARG A 215 -4.66 14.06 4.72
CA ARG A 215 -5.17 15.38 5.13
C ARG A 215 -4.05 16.25 5.68
N ASN A 216 -4.27 17.56 5.63
CA ASN A 216 -3.34 18.56 6.16
C ASN A 216 -1.91 18.44 5.59
N VAL A 217 -1.79 17.93 4.37
CA VAL A 217 -0.52 17.91 3.66
C VAL A 217 -0.11 19.35 3.35
N PRO A 218 1.11 19.79 3.72
CA PRO A 218 1.57 21.13 3.39
C PRO A 218 1.49 21.41 1.89
N ALA A 219 1.10 22.61 1.49
CA ALA A 219 1.24 23.04 0.11
C ALA A 219 2.72 23.13 -0.28
N GLY A 220 3.03 22.81 -1.53
CA GLY A 220 4.38 22.95 -2.09
C GLY A 220 5.20 21.64 -2.12
N LEU A 221 4.65 20.51 -1.71
CA LEU A 221 5.35 19.22 -1.84
C LEU A 221 5.28 18.68 -3.27
N GLY A 222 6.40 18.26 -3.79
CA GLY A 222 6.56 17.84 -5.18
C GLY A 222 7.30 18.88 -6.00
N ALA A 223 7.60 18.56 -7.25
CA ALA A 223 8.31 19.42 -8.17
C ALA A 223 7.74 19.24 -9.59
N PRO A 224 7.87 20.25 -10.47
CA PRO A 224 7.36 20.15 -11.84
C PRO A 224 8.10 19.07 -12.65
N ILE A 225 7.43 18.57 -13.67
CA ILE A 225 7.89 17.68 -14.73
C ILE A 225 8.21 16.27 -14.22
N TYR A 226 9.40 15.98 -13.71
CA TYR A 226 9.85 14.62 -13.38
C TYR A 226 9.82 14.28 -11.88
N GLY A 227 9.75 15.29 -11.01
CA GLY A 227 9.67 15.11 -9.53
C GLY A 227 8.27 15.30 -8.98
N LYS A 228 7.25 14.99 -9.77
CA LYS A 228 5.84 15.21 -9.41
C LYS A 228 5.39 14.29 -8.27
N LEU A 229 4.68 14.85 -7.30
CA LEU A 229 4.10 14.10 -6.19
C LEU A 229 3.11 13.02 -6.65
N ASP A 230 2.25 13.33 -7.63
CA ASP A 230 1.31 12.37 -8.21
C ASP A 230 2.00 11.20 -8.92
N THR A 231 3.12 11.47 -9.61
CA THR A 231 3.93 10.42 -10.26
C THR A 231 4.49 9.44 -9.24
N ASP A 232 5.09 9.95 -8.16
CA ASP A 232 5.69 9.10 -7.13
C ASP A 232 4.62 8.35 -6.32
N LEU A 233 3.47 8.98 -6.04
CA LEU A 233 2.32 8.32 -5.45
C LEU A 233 1.79 7.20 -6.34
N ALA A 234 1.62 7.46 -7.64
CA ALA A 234 1.16 6.46 -8.60
C ALA A 234 2.15 5.29 -8.71
N ALA A 235 3.45 5.58 -8.79
CA ALA A 235 4.51 4.55 -8.81
C ALA A 235 4.54 3.72 -7.53
N ALA A 236 4.39 4.37 -6.36
CA ALA A 236 4.34 3.72 -5.06
C ALA A 236 3.17 2.76 -4.96
N MET A 237 1.94 3.20 -5.31
CA MET A 237 0.74 2.35 -5.27
C MET A 237 0.80 1.24 -6.32
N MET A 238 1.25 1.53 -7.55
CA MET A 238 1.40 0.52 -8.61
C MET A 238 2.43 -0.56 -8.24
N SER A 239 3.40 -0.24 -7.39
CA SER A 239 4.41 -1.20 -6.91
C SER A 239 3.86 -2.21 -5.91
N ILE A 240 2.68 -1.97 -5.31
CA ILE A 240 2.03 -2.91 -4.38
C ILE A 240 1.61 -4.16 -5.14
N ASN A 241 1.85 -5.34 -4.54
CA ASN A 241 1.50 -6.62 -5.14
C ASN A 241 0.01 -6.66 -5.53
N ALA A 242 -0.27 -7.16 -6.73
CA ALA A 242 -1.61 -7.30 -7.33
C ALA A 242 -2.30 -6.00 -7.75
N VAL A 243 -1.72 -4.82 -7.56
CA VAL A 243 -2.27 -3.56 -8.10
C VAL A 243 -2.22 -3.55 -9.62
N LYS A 244 -3.27 -3.02 -10.26
CA LYS A 244 -3.46 -2.98 -11.73
C LYS A 244 -3.93 -1.64 -12.26
N GLY A 245 -4.28 -0.70 -11.40
CA GLY A 245 -4.68 0.65 -11.77
C GLY A 245 -4.45 1.59 -10.60
N VAL A 246 -4.12 2.84 -10.89
CA VAL A 246 -3.98 3.93 -9.92
C VAL A 246 -4.61 5.18 -10.50
N GLU A 247 -5.31 5.92 -9.68
CA GLU A 247 -5.95 7.20 -10.01
C GLU A 247 -5.60 8.24 -8.94
N ILE A 248 -5.46 9.48 -9.38
CA ILE A 248 -5.25 10.64 -8.52
C ILE A 248 -6.48 11.55 -8.64
N GLY A 249 -7.08 11.93 -7.53
CA GLY A 249 -8.29 12.74 -7.51
C GLY A 249 -9.43 12.11 -8.30
N GLU A 250 -9.99 12.83 -9.27
CA GLU A 250 -11.07 12.34 -10.14
C GLU A 250 -10.63 11.19 -11.05
N GLY A 251 -9.33 11.07 -11.31
CA GLY A 251 -8.74 9.97 -12.05
C GLY A 251 -9.25 9.88 -13.48
N MET A 252 -9.64 8.68 -13.92
CA MET A 252 -10.14 8.45 -15.28
C MET A 252 -11.45 9.18 -15.56
N SER A 253 -12.26 9.47 -14.54
CA SER A 253 -13.52 10.20 -14.69
C SER A 253 -13.31 11.65 -15.10
N ALA A 254 -12.15 12.25 -14.84
CA ALA A 254 -11.82 13.61 -15.30
C ALA A 254 -11.97 13.77 -16.83
N ALA A 255 -11.76 12.69 -17.60
CA ALA A 255 -11.92 12.72 -19.05
C ALA A 255 -13.37 12.91 -19.52
N MET A 256 -14.36 12.74 -18.64
CA MET A 256 -15.78 12.94 -18.90
C MET A 256 -16.27 14.34 -18.50
N LEU A 257 -15.45 15.11 -17.81
CA LEU A 257 -15.77 16.45 -17.33
C LEU A 257 -15.41 17.49 -18.39
N THR A 258 -16.23 18.55 -18.46
CA THR A 258 -15.85 19.77 -19.18
C THR A 258 -14.91 20.62 -18.32
N GLY A 259 -14.24 21.61 -18.92
CA GLY A 259 -13.25 22.41 -18.23
C GLY A 259 -13.82 23.14 -17.00
N GLU A 260 -15.02 23.68 -17.12
CA GLU A 260 -15.72 24.37 -16.04
C GLU A 260 -16.17 23.41 -14.91
N LEU A 261 -16.53 22.17 -15.22
CA LEU A 261 -16.92 21.16 -14.23
C LEU A 261 -15.70 20.58 -13.51
N ASN A 262 -14.55 20.54 -14.16
CA ASN A 262 -13.30 20.02 -13.58
C ASN A 262 -12.52 21.10 -12.82
N ALA A 263 -12.90 22.37 -12.94
CA ALA A 263 -12.18 23.47 -12.30
C ALA A 263 -12.40 23.45 -10.77
N ASP A 264 -11.30 23.35 -10.02
CA ASP A 264 -11.29 23.56 -8.58
C ASP A 264 -11.13 25.07 -8.36
N GLU A 265 -12.23 25.84 -8.35
CA GLU A 265 -12.22 27.30 -8.23
C GLU A 265 -11.53 27.73 -6.92
N ILE A 266 -10.74 28.80 -6.97
CA ILE A 266 -9.89 29.26 -5.87
C ILE A 266 -10.43 30.58 -5.31
N PHE A 267 -10.57 30.67 -4.00
CA PHE A 267 -10.92 31.89 -3.29
C PHE A 267 -10.10 32.04 -2.01
N MET A 268 -9.92 33.26 -1.56
CA MET A 268 -9.18 33.54 -0.34
C MET A 268 -10.05 33.30 0.90
N GLY A 269 -9.59 32.40 1.76
CA GLY A 269 -10.17 32.17 3.09
C GLY A 269 -9.37 32.88 4.20
N PRO A 270 -9.81 32.80 5.46
CA PRO A 270 -9.14 33.44 6.58
C PRO A 270 -7.73 32.87 6.85
N ASP A 271 -7.51 31.59 6.52
CA ASP A 271 -6.24 30.89 6.78
C ASP A 271 -5.46 30.60 5.48
N GLY A 272 -5.77 31.28 4.37
CA GLY A 272 -5.15 31.10 3.07
C GLY A 272 -6.13 30.62 1.98
N PRO A 273 -5.60 30.19 0.82
CA PRO A 273 -6.42 29.72 -0.30
C PRO A 273 -7.36 28.57 0.07
N LYS A 274 -8.60 28.65 -0.41
CA LYS A 274 -9.61 27.60 -0.32
C LYS A 274 -10.08 27.22 -1.73
N TYR A 275 -10.63 26.04 -1.87
CA TYR A 275 -11.07 25.48 -3.14
C TYR A 275 -12.53 25.06 -3.06
N SER A 276 -13.28 25.23 -4.17
CA SER A 276 -14.68 24.83 -4.25
C SER A 276 -14.88 23.31 -4.33
N SER A 277 -13.88 22.61 -4.87
CA SER A 277 -13.85 21.15 -5.09
C SER A 277 -12.42 20.63 -5.00
N ASN A 278 -12.21 19.33 -5.23
CA ASN A 278 -10.91 18.70 -5.21
C ASN A 278 -10.78 17.63 -6.32
N HIS A 279 -11.15 17.98 -7.55
CA HIS A 279 -11.06 17.07 -8.70
C HIS A 279 -9.60 16.68 -9.00
N ALA A 280 -8.67 17.63 -8.76
CA ALA A 280 -7.23 17.40 -8.92
C ALA A 280 -6.63 16.48 -7.84
N GLY A 281 -7.39 16.12 -6.79
CA GLY A 281 -6.90 15.27 -5.71
C GLY A 281 -5.77 15.88 -4.88
N GLY A 282 -5.80 17.21 -4.66
CA GLY A 282 -4.82 17.96 -3.85
C GLY A 282 -3.50 18.23 -4.54
N ILE A 283 -3.37 17.99 -5.86
CA ILE A 283 -2.11 18.11 -6.59
C ILE A 283 -2.34 18.84 -7.92
N LEU A 284 -1.67 19.97 -8.13
CA LEU A 284 -1.68 20.72 -9.36
C LEU A 284 -0.26 20.87 -9.90
N GLY A 285 -0.04 20.52 -11.17
CA GLY A 285 1.28 20.57 -11.79
C GLY A 285 2.33 19.67 -11.12
N GLY A 286 1.89 18.65 -10.36
CA GLY A 286 2.75 17.75 -9.59
C GLY A 286 3.12 18.25 -8.21
N ILE A 287 2.50 19.33 -7.73
CA ILE A 287 2.80 20.00 -6.46
C ILE A 287 1.52 20.03 -5.60
N SER A 288 1.64 19.72 -4.31
CA SER A 288 0.50 19.73 -3.39
C SER A 288 -0.05 21.14 -3.19
N THR A 289 -1.39 21.26 -3.10
CA THR A 289 -2.12 22.53 -2.97
C THR A 289 -2.48 22.89 -1.53
N GLY A 290 -2.27 21.97 -0.59
CA GLY A 290 -2.79 22.06 0.78
C GLY A 290 -4.18 21.44 0.96
N GLN A 291 -4.84 21.02 -0.12
CA GLN A 291 -6.05 20.20 -0.07
C GLN A 291 -5.70 18.76 0.29
N ASP A 292 -6.72 17.94 0.58
CA ASP A 292 -6.55 16.51 0.80
C ASP A 292 -5.93 15.84 -0.44
N VAL A 293 -4.85 15.10 -0.24
CA VAL A 293 -4.24 14.31 -1.30
C VAL A 293 -4.98 12.98 -1.40
N VAL A 294 -5.60 12.72 -2.55
CA VAL A 294 -6.49 11.57 -2.77
C VAL A 294 -5.91 10.66 -3.84
N VAL A 295 -5.65 9.40 -3.46
CA VAL A 295 -5.16 8.36 -4.37
C VAL A 295 -6.06 7.14 -4.29
N ARG A 296 -6.44 6.61 -5.46
CA ARG A 296 -7.24 5.39 -5.59
C ARG A 296 -6.46 4.33 -6.33
N PHE A 297 -6.56 3.06 -5.90
CA PHE A 297 -5.90 1.97 -6.63
C PHE A 297 -6.70 0.69 -6.63
N ALA A 298 -6.63 -0.04 -7.73
CA ALA A 298 -7.35 -1.28 -7.97
C ALA A 298 -6.45 -2.49 -7.75
N VAL A 299 -6.91 -3.44 -6.94
CA VAL A 299 -6.24 -4.70 -6.64
C VAL A 299 -6.98 -5.85 -7.34
N LYS A 300 -6.26 -6.62 -8.15
CA LYS A 300 -6.86 -7.78 -8.83
C LYS A 300 -7.19 -8.91 -7.86
N PRO A 301 -8.11 -9.84 -8.21
CA PRO A 301 -8.36 -11.04 -7.43
C PRO A 301 -7.09 -11.85 -7.18
N THR A 302 -7.03 -12.54 -6.04
CA THR A 302 -5.97 -13.52 -5.74
C THR A 302 -5.99 -14.63 -6.78
N SER A 303 -4.84 -14.90 -7.42
CA SER A 303 -4.73 -15.92 -8.47
C SER A 303 -4.70 -17.36 -7.94
N SER A 304 -4.49 -17.54 -6.64
CA SER A 304 -4.50 -18.85 -5.98
C SER A 304 -5.93 -19.18 -5.54
N ILE A 305 -6.63 -20.00 -6.32
CA ILE A 305 -8.03 -20.39 -6.09
C ILE A 305 -8.19 -21.91 -6.10
N LEU A 306 -9.26 -22.40 -5.49
CA LEU A 306 -9.58 -23.85 -5.38
C LEU A 306 -10.35 -24.38 -6.60
N GLN A 307 -10.31 -23.67 -7.71
CA GLN A 307 -10.91 -24.08 -8.96
C GLN A 307 -9.83 -24.49 -9.96
N PRO A 308 -10.02 -25.58 -10.74
CA PRO A 308 -9.05 -26.01 -11.74
C PRO A 308 -8.85 -24.95 -12.82
N ARG A 309 -7.58 -24.76 -13.22
CA ARG A 309 -7.18 -23.82 -14.27
C ARG A 309 -6.15 -24.45 -15.17
N GLN A 310 -6.27 -24.17 -16.47
CA GLN A 310 -5.28 -24.59 -17.46
C GLN A 310 -3.97 -23.80 -17.27
N THR A 311 -2.85 -24.50 -17.41
CA THR A 311 -1.50 -23.96 -17.27
C THR A 311 -0.52 -24.78 -18.10
N ILE A 312 0.77 -24.50 -17.91
CA ILE A 312 1.87 -25.30 -18.49
C ILE A 312 2.87 -25.69 -17.39
N THR A 313 3.62 -26.74 -17.67
CA THR A 313 4.78 -27.14 -16.87
C THR A 313 6.00 -26.29 -17.23
N LYS A 314 7.10 -26.42 -16.45
CA LYS A 314 8.40 -25.82 -16.77
C LYS A 314 8.97 -26.30 -18.11
N ALA A 315 8.59 -27.50 -18.56
CA ALA A 315 8.96 -28.06 -19.86
C ALA A 315 8.08 -27.52 -21.02
N GLY A 316 7.05 -26.71 -20.73
CA GLY A 316 6.13 -26.17 -21.72
C GLY A 316 4.95 -27.09 -22.06
N GLU A 317 4.76 -28.19 -21.36
CA GLU A 317 3.68 -29.13 -21.59
C GLU A 317 2.36 -28.62 -20.99
N PRO A 318 1.21 -28.82 -21.68
CA PRO A 318 -0.10 -28.51 -21.14
C PRO A 318 -0.36 -29.23 -19.82
N ALA A 319 -0.94 -28.51 -18.87
CA ALA A 319 -1.24 -29.04 -17.54
C ALA A 319 -2.48 -28.35 -16.93
N GLU A 320 -3.01 -28.95 -15.86
CA GLU A 320 -4.02 -28.33 -15.03
C GLU A 320 -3.48 -28.13 -13.61
N ILE A 321 -3.92 -27.08 -12.94
CA ILE A 321 -3.55 -26.77 -11.56
C ILE A 321 -4.76 -26.36 -10.74
N ILE A 322 -4.82 -26.84 -9.49
CA ILE A 322 -5.68 -26.34 -8.42
C ILE A 322 -4.75 -25.83 -7.32
N THR A 323 -4.81 -24.53 -7.04
CA THR A 323 -3.92 -23.96 -6.03
C THR A 323 -4.50 -24.12 -4.63
N LYS A 324 -4.09 -25.19 -3.96
CA LYS A 324 -4.42 -25.41 -2.54
C LYS A 324 -3.55 -24.49 -1.67
N GLY A 325 -4.07 -24.06 -0.51
CA GLY A 325 -3.32 -23.25 0.43
C GLY A 325 -4.18 -22.22 1.16
N ARG A 326 -3.53 -21.46 2.04
CA ARG A 326 -4.17 -20.42 2.88
C ARG A 326 -4.03 -19.06 2.19
N HIS A 327 -4.98 -18.74 1.31
CA HIS A 327 -4.98 -17.48 0.55
C HIS A 327 -6.10 -16.53 1.01
N ASP A 328 -5.86 -15.23 0.86
CA ASP A 328 -6.90 -14.23 1.11
C ASP A 328 -7.96 -14.31 -0.01
N PRO A 329 -9.26 -14.47 0.29
CA PRO A 329 -10.29 -14.41 -0.72
C PRO A 329 -10.44 -13.01 -1.34
N CYS A 330 -10.08 -11.96 -0.58
CA CYS A 330 -9.91 -10.60 -1.07
C CYS A 330 -8.65 -10.01 -0.45
N VAL A 331 -7.58 -9.86 -1.23
CA VAL A 331 -6.33 -9.27 -0.75
C VAL A 331 -6.43 -7.76 -0.52
N GLY A 332 -7.49 -7.11 -1.05
CA GLY A 332 -7.79 -5.69 -0.85
C GLY A 332 -7.89 -5.29 0.62
N ILE A 333 -8.46 -6.15 1.46
CA ILE A 333 -8.55 -5.92 2.91
C ILE A 333 -7.17 -5.60 3.52
N ARG A 334 -6.16 -6.36 3.12
CA ARG A 334 -4.78 -6.16 3.59
C ARG A 334 -4.03 -5.09 2.81
N ALA A 335 -4.51 -4.71 1.65
CA ALA A 335 -3.89 -3.65 0.84
C ALA A 335 -4.18 -2.25 1.40
N VAL A 336 -5.24 -2.06 2.19
CA VAL A 336 -5.55 -0.77 2.82
C VAL A 336 -4.37 -0.25 3.65
N PRO A 337 -3.91 -0.94 4.71
CA PRO A 337 -2.75 -0.46 5.50
C PRO A 337 -1.45 -0.40 4.69
N VAL A 338 -1.33 -1.13 3.58
CA VAL A 338 -0.16 -1.03 2.69
C VAL A 338 -0.22 0.26 1.85
N GLY A 339 -1.39 0.63 1.35
CA GLY A 339 -1.61 1.91 0.66
C GLY A 339 -1.30 3.11 1.58
N GLU A 340 -1.81 3.07 2.81
CA GLU A 340 -1.47 4.08 3.83
C GLU A 340 0.05 4.16 4.08
N ALA A 341 0.72 3.00 4.14
CA ALA A 341 2.16 2.92 4.36
C ALA A 341 2.95 3.59 3.23
N MET A 342 2.57 3.32 1.98
CA MET A 342 3.23 3.91 0.82
C MET A 342 2.96 5.42 0.72
N MET A 343 1.74 5.87 1.02
CA MET A 343 1.41 7.29 1.12
C MET A 343 2.31 8.00 2.14
N ALA A 344 2.49 7.43 3.33
CA ALA A 344 3.33 8.01 4.39
C ALA A 344 4.80 8.13 3.95
N CYS A 345 5.35 7.11 3.29
CA CYS A 345 6.72 7.13 2.78
C CYS A 345 6.91 8.22 1.72
N VAL A 346 5.97 8.34 0.75
CA VAL A 346 6.05 9.35 -0.32
C VAL A 346 5.92 10.77 0.23
N ILE A 347 4.94 11.02 1.10
CA ILE A 347 4.75 12.37 1.68
C ILE A 347 5.97 12.79 2.49
N LEU A 348 6.55 11.88 3.30
CA LEU A 348 7.78 12.20 4.02
C LEU A 348 8.95 12.48 3.08
N ASP A 349 9.12 11.67 2.04
CA ASP A 349 10.21 11.86 1.07
C ASP A 349 10.10 13.23 0.40
N HIS A 350 8.91 13.60 -0.09
CA HIS A 350 8.67 14.91 -0.69
C HIS A 350 8.79 16.08 0.31
N LEU A 351 8.43 15.88 1.59
CA LEU A 351 8.64 16.87 2.64
C LEU A 351 10.14 17.15 2.88
N LEU A 352 10.96 16.10 2.84
CA LEU A 352 12.41 16.24 2.98
C LEU A 352 13.03 16.88 1.73
N LEU A 353 12.57 16.50 0.53
CA LEU A 353 13.00 17.11 -0.74
C LEU A 353 12.66 18.58 -0.78
N ASP A 354 11.44 18.98 -0.42
CA ASP A 354 11.01 20.37 -0.37
C ASP A 354 11.91 21.22 0.54
N ARG A 355 12.21 20.73 1.74
CA ARG A 355 13.12 21.41 2.67
C ARG A 355 14.52 21.61 2.10
N GLY A 356 15.04 20.61 1.41
CA GLY A 356 16.35 20.68 0.75
C GLY A 356 16.35 21.61 -0.47
N GLN A 357 15.27 21.63 -1.23
CA GLN A 357 15.15 22.39 -2.48
C GLN A 357 14.85 23.86 -2.25
N THR A 358 13.93 24.17 -1.35
CA THR A 358 13.44 25.55 -1.17
C THR A 358 14.12 26.30 -0.03
N GLY A 359 14.78 25.59 0.91
CA GLY A 359 15.34 26.20 2.12
C GLY A 359 14.30 26.90 2.99
N GLY A 360 13.01 26.53 2.84
CA GLY A 360 11.89 27.14 3.56
C GLY A 360 11.32 28.42 2.93
N VAL A 361 11.80 28.79 1.73
CA VAL A 361 11.21 29.93 1.00
C VAL A 361 9.79 29.58 0.56
N ARG A 362 8.85 30.49 0.81
CA ARG A 362 7.43 30.38 0.42
C ARG A 362 6.95 31.63 -0.28
N GLY A 363 5.93 31.48 -1.11
CA GLY A 363 5.19 32.61 -1.67
C GLY A 363 4.39 33.34 -0.59
N PRO A 364 3.92 34.59 -0.89
CA PRO A 364 3.22 35.41 0.09
C PRO A 364 1.85 34.86 0.51
N ILE A 365 1.30 33.91 -0.21
CA ILE A 365 0.00 33.24 0.08
C ILE A 365 0.13 31.76 0.37
N GLY A 366 1.37 31.27 0.56
CA GLY A 366 1.67 29.84 0.78
C GLY A 366 2.20 29.54 2.17
#